data_6c4045ee0d39f1782741b3c7feb536da
#
_entry.id   6c4045ee0d39f1782741b3c7feb536da
#
_cell.length_a   1.000
_cell.length_b   1.000
_cell.length_c   1.000
_cell.angle_alpha   90.00
_cell.angle_beta   90.00
_cell.angle_gamma   90.00
#
_symmetry.space_group_name_H-M   'P 1'
#
loop_
_entity.id
_entity.type
_entity.pdbx_description
1 polymer ?
#
loop_
_entity_poly.entity_id
_entity_poly.type
_entity_poly.pdbx_seq_one_letter_code
_entity_poly.pdbx_strand_id
1 'polypeptide(L)'
;MSDHQHYYNASDLARFPEIGNDAPELAKKFFDWYGAVFAEGALSEREKSLIALGVAHAVQCPYCIDAYTQDAMAKGCDAEQMTEAVHVAAAIKGGAALVHGLQMRNKIGALGM
;
A
#
# COMPACT_ATOMS: atom_id res chain seq x y z
N MET A 1 9.81 -22.95 11.91
CA MET A 1 9.68 -21.73 12.67
C MET A 1 8.22 -21.38 12.84
N SER A 2 7.85 -20.95 14.01
CA SER A 2 6.44 -20.66 14.30
C SER A 2 6.11 -19.19 14.00
N ASP A 3 5.06 -18.96 13.22
CA ASP A 3 4.54 -17.62 12.94
C ASP A 3 3.90 -16.98 14.18
N HIS A 4 3.62 -17.77 15.21
CA HIS A 4 2.93 -17.29 16.42
C HIS A 4 3.75 -16.30 17.24
N GLN A 5 5.05 -16.20 16.97
CA GLN A 5 5.95 -15.34 17.70
C GLN A 5 6.05 -13.92 17.10
N HIS A 6 5.37 -13.67 15.98
CA HIS A 6 5.44 -12.41 15.26
C HIS A 6 4.10 -11.70 15.31
N TYR A 7 4.15 -10.38 15.46
CA TYR A 7 2.96 -9.55 15.36
C TYR A 7 2.31 -9.68 13.97
N TYR A 8 3.14 -9.68 12.92
CA TYR A 8 2.70 -9.97 11.57
C TYR A 8 2.91 -11.45 11.29
N ASN A 9 1.83 -12.13 10.87
CA ASN A 9 1.88 -13.49 10.38
C ASN A 9 1.36 -13.50 8.94
N ALA A 10 2.19 -13.96 7.99
CA ALA A 10 1.78 -14.04 6.60
C ALA A 10 0.53 -14.89 6.41
N SER A 11 0.36 -15.92 7.23
CA SER A 11 -0.82 -16.79 7.18
C SER A 11 -2.12 -16.05 7.50
N ASP A 12 -2.06 -14.93 8.21
CA ASP A 12 -3.25 -14.15 8.54
C ASP A 12 -3.85 -13.48 7.30
N LEU A 13 -3.07 -13.27 6.24
CA LEU A 13 -3.57 -12.66 5.02
C LEU A 13 -4.76 -13.44 4.45
N ALA A 14 -4.68 -14.77 4.46
CA ALA A 14 -5.75 -15.64 3.98
C ALA A 14 -7.00 -15.56 4.86
N ARG A 15 -6.86 -15.07 6.08
CA ARG A 15 -7.95 -14.95 7.04
C ARG A 15 -8.64 -13.58 7.00
N PHE A 16 -8.22 -12.69 6.11
CA PHE A 16 -8.78 -11.34 6.02
C PHE A 16 -10.32 -11.35 5.98
N PRO A 17 -10.97 -12.25 5.24
CA PRO A 17 -12.46 -12.30 5.23
C PRO A 17 -13.09 -12.52 6.58
N GLU A 18 -12.37 -13.04 7.58
CA GLU A 18 -12.91 -13.26 8.92
C GLU A 18 -13.27 -11.96 9.63
N ILE A 19 -12.73 -10.82 9.18
CA ILE A 19 -13.12 -9.51 9.67
C ILE A 19 -14.63 -9.29 9.51
N GLY A 20 -15.23 -9.93 8.51
CA GLY A 20 -16.68 -9.86 8.29
C GLY A 20 -17.53 -10.62 9.29
N ASN A 21 -16.93 -11.47 10.13
CA ASN A 21 -17.70 -12.31 11.04
C ASN A 21 -18.53 -11.50 12.04
N ASP A 22 -18.00 -10.36 12.48
CA ASP A 22 -18.67 -9.51 13.47
C ASP A 22 -19.38 -8.30 12.84
N ALA A 23 -19.20 -8.06 11.54
CA ALA A 23 -19.83 -6.96 10.81
C ALA A 23 -20.01 -7.34 9.33
N PRO A 24 -20.90 -8.32 9.05
CA PRO A 24 -20.96 -8.92 7.72
C PRO A 24 -21.40 -7.93 6.63
N GLU A 25 -22.30 -7.02 6.93
CA GLU A 25 -22.77 -6.06 5.91
C GLU A 25 -21.69 -5.03 5.57
N LEU A 26 -20.95 -4.56 6.56
CA LEU A 26 -19.86 -3.63 6.34
C LEU A 26 -18.75 -4.30 5.54
N ALA A 27 -18.40 -5.53 5.90
CA ALA A 27 -17.38 -6.28 5.18
C ALA A 27 -17.81 -6.54 3.73
N LYS A 28 -19.08 -6.89 3.50
CA LYS A 28 -19.58 -7.11 2.14
C LYS A 28 -19.43 -5.85 1.29
N LYS A 29 -19.82 -4.70 1.83
CA LYS A 29 -19.69 -3.42 1.11
C LYS A 29 -18.23 -3.11 0.80
N PHE A 30 -17.34 -3.32 1.76
CA PHE A 30 -15.92 -3.08 1.58
C PHE A 30 -15.34 -3.99 0.50
N PHE A 31 -15.57 -5.30 0.59
CA PHE A 31 -14.98 -6.26 -0.35
C PHE A 31 -15.60 -6.15 -1.74
N ASP A 32 -16.88 -5.82 -1.85
CA ASP A 32 -17.50 -5.55 -3.16
C ASP A 32 -16.85 -4.33 -3.83
N TRP A 33 -16.67 -3.26 -3.07
CA TRP A 33 -15.99 -2.07 -3.58
C TRP A 33 -14.53 -2.34 -3.90
N TYR A 34 -13.84 -3.02 -3.01
CA TYR A 34 -12.43 -3.38 -3.20
C TYR A 34 -12.23 -4.17 -4.49
N GLY A 35 -13.05 -5.18 -4.72
CA GLY A 35 -13.01 -5.96 -5.95
C GLY A 35 -13.27 -5.12 -7.19
N ALA A 36 -14.24 -4.20 -7.11
CA ALA A 36 -14.54 -3.29 -8.21
C ALA A 36 -13.39 -2.33 -8.50
N VAL A 37 -12.71 -1.85 -7.45
CA VAL A 37 -11.54 -0.97 -7.61
C VAL A 37 -10.43 -1.65 -8.38
N PHE A 38 -10.18 -2.93 -8.12
CA PHE A 38 -9.08 -3.67 -8.75
C PHE A 38 -9.43 -4.31 -10.07
N ALA A 39 -10.71 -4.31 -10.46
CA ALA A 39 -11.12 -4.80 -11.77
C ALA A 39 -10.61 -3.85 -12.86
N GLU A 40 -10.41 -4.39 -14.06
CA GLU A 40 -9.97 -3.58 -15.20
C GLU A 40 -10.98 -2.46 -15.48
N GLY A 41 -10.45 -1.27 -15.73
CA GLY A 41 -11.24 -0.10 -16.02
C GLY A 41 -10.42 0.84 -16.91
N ALA A 42 -10.40 2.14 -16.59
CA ALA A 42 -9.54 3.10 -17.28
C ALA A 42 -8.06 2.71 -17.15
N LEU A 43 -7.70 2.09 -16.04
CA LEU A 43 -6.36 1.51 -15.83
C LEU A 43 -6.50 -0.01 -15.93
N SER A 44 -5.46 -0.65 -16.44
CA SER A 44 -5.41 -2.11 -16.47
C SER A 44 -5.22 -2.70 -15.09
N GLU A 45 -5.56 -3.97 -14.92
CA GLU A 45 -5.29 -4.69 -13.68
C GLU A 45 -3.79 -4.68 -13.34
N ARG A 46 -2.94 -4.77 -14.36
CA ARG A 46 -1.49 -4.73 -14.20
C ARG A 46 -1.03 -3.38 -13.65
N GLU A 47 -1.54 -2.30 -14.23
CA GLU A 47 -1.24 -0.95 -13.72
C GLU A 47 -1.68 -0.78 -12.28
N LYS A 48 -2.88 -1.26 -11.97
CA LYS A 48 -3.42 -1.18 -10.61
C LYS A 48 -2.59 -1.99 -9.61
N SER A 49 -2.04 -3.14 -10.03
CA SER A 49 -1.18 -3.94 -9.16
C SER A 49 0.11 -3.21 -8.79
N LEU A 50 0.70 -2.47 -9.73
CA LEU A 50 1.90 -1.66 -9.46
C LEU A 50 1.59 -0.46 -8.56
N ILE A 51 0.45 0.20 -8.79
CA ILE A 51 -0.01 1.29 -7.94
C ILE A 51 -0.22 0.76 -6.51
N ALA A 52 -0.90 -0.38 -6.38
CA ALA A 52 -1.16 -0.99 -5.08
C ALA A 52 0.13 -1.35 -4.35
N LEU A 53 1.12 -1.87 -5.08
CA LEU A 53 2.42 -2.21 -4.49
C LEU A 53 3.11 -0.96 -3.95
N GLY A 54 3.12 0.14 -4.72
CA GLY A 54 3.69 1.40 -4.26
C GLY A 54 2.97 1.94 -3.03
N VAL A 55 1.63 1.96 -3.07
CA VAL A 55 0.82 2.43 -1.94
C VAL A 55 1.05 1.55 -0.71
N ALA A 56 1.15 0.23 -0.89
CA ALA A 56 1.39 -0.70 0.20
C ALA A 56 2.68 -0.35 0.96
N HIS A 57 3.73 0.01 0.22
CA HIS A 57 4.99 0.43 0.83
C HIS A 57 4.86 1.80 1.50
N ALA A 58 4.13 2.73 0.87
CA ALA A 58 3.94 4.07 1.44
C ALA A 58 3.19 4.02 2.76
N VAL A 59 2.17 3.17 2.88
CA VAL A 59 1.39 3.02 4.11
C VAL A 59 1.98 1.99 5.07
N GLN A 60 3.07 1.33 4.67
CA GLN A 60 3.81 0.37 5.49
C GLN A 60 2.92 -0.78 5.99
N CYS A 61 2.20 -1.39 5.08
CA CYS A 61 1.30 -2.50 5.37
C CYS A 61 1.95 -3.83 4.96
N PRO A 62 2.47 -4.65 5.91
CA PRO A 62 3.11 -5.92 5.55
C PRO A 62 2.18 -6.88 4.79
N TYR A 63 0.91 -6.93 5.17
CA TYR A 63 -0.06 -7.78 4.46
C TYR A 63 -0.24 -7.33 3.01
N CYS A 64 -0.32 -6.03 2.78
CA CYS A 64 -0.50 -5.46 1.44
C CYS A 64 0.77 -5.65 0.60
N ILE A 65 1.95 -5.50 1.19
CA ILE A 65 3.22 -5.74 0.50
C ILE A 65 3.28 -7.20 0.03
N ASP A 66 2.94 -8.14 0.90
CA ASP A 66 2.93 -9.56 0.55
C ASP A 66 1.92 -9.83 -0.58
N ALA A 67 0.67 -9.38 -0.39
CA ALA A 67 -0.40 -9.64 -1.35
C ALA A 67 -0.11 -9.03 -2.72
N TYR A 68 0.34 -7.79 -2.77
CA TYR A 68 0.52 -7.09 -4.04
C TYR A 68 1.86 -7.38 -4.71
N THR A 69 2.85 -7.89 -3.98
CA THR A 69 4.02 -8.49 -4.59
C THR A 69 3.59 -9.71 -5.40
N GLN A 70 2.81 -10.60 -4.82
CA GLN A 70 2.31 -11.78 -5.51
C GLN A 70 1.41 -11.41 -6.68
N ASP A 71 0.51 -10.45 -6.48
CA ASP A 71 -0.43 -10.02 -7.52
C ASP A 71 0.30 -9.40 -8.71
N ALA A 72 1.27 -8.53 -8.46
CA ALA A 72 2.05 -7.91 -9.53
C ALA A 72 2.84 -8.95 -10.34
N MET A 73 3.43 -9.93 -9.66
CA MET A 73 4.12 -11.02 -10.34
C MET A 73 3.17 -11.84 -11.19
N ALA A 74 1.98 -12.15 -10.67
CA ALA A 74 0.96 -12.89 -11.40
C ALA A 74 0.49 -12.16 -12.66
N LYS A 75 0.57 -10.83 -12.65
CA LYS A 75 0.19 -9.99 -13.80
C LYS A 75 1.38 -9.65 -14.70
N GLY A 76 2.49 -10.34 -14.53
CA GLY A 76 3.63 -10.26 -15.44
C GLY A 76 4.59 -9.11 -15.17
N CYS A 77 4.52 -8.49 -13.99
CA CYS A 77 5.51 -7.50 -13.60
C CYS A 77 6.81 -8.20 -13.16
N ASP A 78 7.93 -7.62 -13.54
CA ASP A 78 9.23 -8.13 -13.11
C ASP A 78 9.77 -7.34 -11.91
N ALA A 79 10.88 -7.83 -11.35
CA ALA A 79 11.48 -7.21 -10.17
C ALA A 79 11.91 -5.76 -10.43
N GLU A 80 12.38 -5.46 -11.62
CA GLU A 80 12.79 -4.11 -11.99
C GLU A 80 11.61 -3.14 -11.96
N GLN A 81 10.50 -3.51 -12.58
CA GLN A 81 9.27 -2.71 -12.60
C GLN A 81 8.72 -2.52 -11.19
N MET A 82 8.71 -3.59 -10.40
CA MET A 82 8.20 -3.55 -9.03
C MET A 82 9.06 -2.67 -8.14
N THR A 83 10.39 -2.73 -8.31
CA THR A 83 11.32 -1.89 -7.57
C THR A 83 11.13 -0.41 -7.92
N GLU A 84 10.86 -0.08 -9.18
CA GLU A 84 10.57 1.28 -9.57
C GLU A 84 9.28 1.79 -8.92
N ALA A 85 8.26 0.96 -8.78
CA ALA A 85 7.03 1.35 -8.08
C ALA A 85 7.32 1.71 -6.62
N VAL A 86 8.21 0.96 -5.97
CA VAL A 86 8.65 1.26 -4.60
C VAL A 86 9.42 2.58 -4.55
N HIS A 87 10.26 2.85 -5.54
CA HIS A 87 10.98 4.12 -5.63
C HIS A 87 10.04 5.31 -5.80
N VAL A 88 8.97 5.15 -6.59
CA VAL A 88 7.96 6.20 -6.72
C VAL A 88 7.34 6.51 -5.35
N ALA A 89 7.00 5.48 -4.59
CA ALA A 89 6.47 5.66 -3.24
C ALA A 89 7.46 6.40 -2.34
N ALA A 90 8.73 6.02 -2.39
CA ALA A 90 9.79 6.66 -1.61
C ALA A 90 9.98 8.12 -2.02
N ALA A 91 9.93 8.41 -3.31
CA ALA A 91 10.09 9.79 -3.81
C ALA A 91 8.95 10.68 -3.32
N ILE A 92 7.72 10.19 -3.34
CA ILE A 92 6.56 10.95 -2.84
C ILE A 92 6.67 11.18 -1.34
N LYS A 93 7.04 10.15 -0.57
CA LYS A 93 7.20 10.29 0.88
C LYS A 93 8.33 11.27 1.22
N GLY A 94 9.45 11.17 0.53
CA GLY A 94 10.56 12.08 0.71
C GLY A 94 10.21 13.50 0.30
N GLY A 95 9.54 13.67 -0.82
CA GLY A 95 9.06 14.96 -1.29
C GLY A 95 8.06 15.59 -0.31
N ALA A 96 7.17 14.79 0.25
CA ALA A 96 6.21 15.26 1.25
C ALA A 96 6.94 15.80 2.48
N ALA A 97 7.99 15.10 2.93
CA ALA A 97 8.80 15.57 4.06
C ALA A 97 9.52 16.88 3.71
N LEU A 98 10.15 16.93 2.54
CA LEU A 98 10.94 18.10 2.14
C LEU A 98 10.08 19.34 1.94
N VAL A 99 8.90 19.21 1.32
CA VAL A 99 8.05 20.38 1.08
C VAL A 99 7.54 20.98 2.40
N HIS A 100 7.35 20.15 3.41
CA HIS A 100 6.99 20.64 4.75
C HIS A 100 8.13 21.41 5.42
N GLY A 101 9.37 21.27 4.91
CA GLY A 101 10.50 22.08 5.36
C GLY A 101 10.28 23.59 5.15
N LEU A 102 9.37 23.98 4.25
CA LEU A 102 8.98 25.38 4.11
C LEU A 102 8.34 25.94 5.37
N GLN A 103 7.63 25.11 6.12
CA GLN A 103 7.06 25.55 7.41
C GLN A 103 8.16 25.90 8.40
N MET A 104 9.21 25.09 8.46
CA MET A 104 10.39 25.39 9.28
C MET A 104 11.06 26.68 8.83
N ARG A 105 11.26 26.86 7.53
CA ARG A 105 11.88 28.07 6.98
C ARG A 105 11.06 29.32 7.29
N ASN A 106 9.74 29.22 7.19
CA ASN A 106 8.84 30.32 7.56
C ASN A 106 8.98 30.68 9.04
N LYS A 107 9.13 29.66 9.89
CA LYS A 107 9.32 29.87 11.32
C LYS A 107 10.65 30.55 11.62
N ILE A 108 11.71 30.11 10.96
CA ILE A 108 13.04 30.75 11.07
C ILE A 108 12.93 32.23 10.73
N GLY A 109 12.26 32.56 9.61
CA GLY A 109 12.06 33.96 9.22
C GLY A 109 11.29 34.77 10.23
N ALA A 110 10.21 34.17 10.79
CA ALA A 110 9.38 34.84 11.80
C ALA A 110 10.15 35.12 13.09
N LEU A 111 11.14 34.27 13.42
CA LEU A 111 11.96 34.45 14.62
C LEU A 111 13.17 35.37 14.38
N GLY A 112 13.34 35.89 13.17
CA GLY A 112 14.44 36.81 12.85
C GLY A 112 15.79 36.14 12.65
N MET A 113 15.77 34.86 12.38
CA MET A 113 17.01 34.12 12.07
C MET A 113 17.31 34.17 10.58
#